data_c2f57379a4d9731eb864a256ce86b022
#
_entry.id   c2f57379a4d9731eb864a256ce86b022
#
_cell.length_a   1.000
_cell.length_b   1.000
_cell.length_c   1.000
_cell.angle_alpha   90.00
_cell.angle_beta   90.00
_cell.angle_gamma   90.00
#
_symmetry.space_group_name_H-M   'P 1'
#
loop_
_entity.id
_entity.type
_entity.pdbx_description
1 polymer ?
#
loop_
_entity_poly.entity_id
_entity_poly.type
_entity_poly.pdbx_seq_one_letter_code
_entity_poly.pdbx_strand_id
1 'polypeptide(L)' 'MNNIIKMALWNSRGVRNKRDELFQFINSNNIDICLLCETGLNGDHSIKQNNFKCYRYDRQQGRGGGVAILVKKTIPHHL' A
#
# COMPACT_ATOMS: atom_id res chain seq x y z
N MET A 1 -20.81 1.91 -19.02
CA MET A 1 -19.85 2.51 -18.10
C MET A 1 -18.85 1.44 -17.68
N ASN A 2 -17.60 1.71 -17.90
CA ASN A 2 -16.57 0.73 -17.57
C ASN A 2 -16.05 0.95 -16.14
N ASN A 3 -16.27 -0.04 -15.30
CA ASN A 3 -15.70 -0.04 -13.96
C ASN A 3 -14.37 -0.76 -14.02
N ILE A 4 -13.34 -0.02 -14.41
CA ILE A 4 -12.00 -0.57 -14.47
C ILE A 4 -11.30 -0.30 -13.14
N ILE A 5 -10.84 -1.37 -12.50
CA ILE A 5 -10.05 -1.27 -11.29
C ILE A 5 -8.58 -1.39 -11.69
N LYS A 6 -7.80 -0.38 -11.35
CA LYS A 6 -6.37 -0.39 -11.62
C LYS A 6 -5.63 -0.91 -10.41
N MET A 7 -4.84 -1.93 -10.62
CA MET A 7 -4.04 -2.55 -9.57
C MET A 7 -2.57 -2.41 -9.89
N ALA A 8 -1.77 -2.25 -8.84
CA ALA A 8 -0.32 -2.23 -8.96
C ALA A 8 0.30 -3.14 -7.92
N LEU A 9 1.44 -3.72 -8.25
CA LEU A 9 2.25 -4.50 -7.33
C LEU A 9 3.62 -3.85 -7.26
N TRP A 10 4.10 -3.60 -6.06
CA TRP A 10 5.39 -2.96 -5.87
C TRP A 10 6.18 -3.67 -4.79
N ASN A 11 7.38 -4.14 -5.16
CA ASN A 11 8.34 -4.62 -4.18
C ASN A 11 9.15 -3.41 -3.72
N SER A 12 8.78 -2.89 -2.56
CA SER A 12 9.27 -1.58 -2.13
C SER A 12 10.66 -1.60 -1.50
N ARG A 13 11.10 -2.74 -1.02
CA ARG A 13 12.37 -2.86 -0.29
C ARG A 13 12.50 -1.80 0.80
N GLY A 14 11.43 -1.65 1.60
CA GLY A 14 11.35 -0.63 2.62
C GLY A 14 10.58 0.58 2.13
N VAL A 15 9.36 0.76 2.62
CA VAL A 15 8.46 1.80 2.12
C VAL A 15 8.54 3.10 2.91
N ARG A 16 9.11 3.07 4.12
CA ARG A 16 9.10 4.23 5.03
C ARG A 16 9.61 5.50 4.37
N ASN A 17 10.75 5.40 3.71
CA ASN A 17 11.40 6.56 3.09
C ASN A 17 10.89 6.83 1.68
N LYS A 18 9.88 6.07 1.23
CA LYS A 18 9.35 6.16 -0.12
C LYS A 18 7.87 6.50 -0.14
N ARG A 19 7.32 6.97 0.99
CA ARG A 19 5.90 7.28 1.09
C ARG A 19 5.43 8.28 0.05
N ASP A 20 6.17 9.38 -0.07
CA ASP A 20 5.78 10.43 -1.00
C ASP A 20 5.84 9.94 -2.43
N GLU A 21 6.89 9.18 -2.75
CA GLU A 21 7.03 8.57 -4.06
C GLU A 21 5.90 7.60 -4.36
N LEU A 22 5.55 6.77 -3.37
CA LEU A 22 4.46 5.81 -3.49
C LEU A 22 3.13 6.50 -3.80
N PHE A 23 2.77 7.50 -2.99
CA PHE A 23 1.48 8.15 -3.16
C PHE A 23 1.44 9.05 -4.39
N GLN A 24 2.57 9.60 -4.79
CA GLN A 24 2.66 10.30 -6.06
C GLN A 24 2.38 9.35 -7.23
N PHE A 25 2.96 8.16 -7.19
CA PHE A 25 2.72 7.13 -8.20
C PHE A 25 1.24 6.72 -8.23
N ILE A 26 0.67 6.45 -7.05
CA ILE A 26 -0.72 6.04 -6.94
C ILE A 26 -1.65 7.11 -7.52
N ASN A 27 -1.43 8.35 -7.15
CA ASN A 27 -2.29 9.44 -7.60
C ASN A 27 -2.11 9.76 -9.08
N SER A 28 -0.87 9.74 -9.56
CA SER A 28 -0.59 10.07 -10.97
C SER A 28 -1.13 9.02 -11.93
N ASN A 29 -1.26 7.79 -11.47
CA ASN A 29 -1.71 6.68 -12.31
C ASN A 29 -3.12 6.22 -11.98
N ASN A 30 -3.80 6.88 -11.07
CA ASN A 30 -5.15 6.53 -10.64
C ASN A 30 -5.24 5.07 -10.18
N ILE A 31 -4.28 4.66 -9.36
CA ILE A 31 -4.25 3.28 -8.84
C ILE A 31 -5.34 3.13 -7.78
N ASP A 32 -6.12 2.08 -7.89
CA ASP A 32 -7.21 1.79 -6.96
C ASP A 32 -6.78 0.83 -5.86
N ILE A 33 -5.96 -0.14 -6.21
CA ILE A 33 -5.45 -1.14 -5.26
C ILE A 33 -3.95 -1.28 -5.49
N CYS A 34 -3.17 -1.15 -4.43
CA CYS A 34 -1.72 -1.30 -4.51
C CYS A 34 -1.24 -2.32 -3.51
N LEU A 35 -0.59 -3.35 -4.02
CA LEU A 35 0.03 -4.39 -3.20
C LEU A 35 1.49 -4.05 -3.00
N LEU A 36 1.91 -4.02 -1.74
CA LEU A 36 3.29 -3.73 -1.38
C LEU A 36 3.94 -4.95 -0.76
N CYS A 37 5.11 -5.30 -1.25
CA CYS A 37 5.93 -6.37 -0.68
C CYS A 37 7.17 -5.75 -0.07
N GLU A 38 7.74 -6.45 0.91
CA GLU A 38 8.97 -6.04 1.60
C GLU A 38 8.85 -4.62 2.15
N THR A 39 7.77 -4.35 2.87
CA THR A 39 7.48 -3.00 3.36
C THR A 39 8.49 -2.52 4.40
N GLY A 40 9.06 -3.43 5.17
CA GLY A 40 9.99 -3.06 6.23
C GLY A 40 9.35 -2.31 7.38
N LEU A 41 8.02 -2.36 7.49
CA LEU A 41 7.30 -1.64 8.52
C LEU A 41 7.22 -2.44 9.81
N ASN A 42 7.05 -1.73 10.91
CA ASN A 42 6.70 -2.33 12.20
C ASN A 42 5.57 -1.51 12.81
N GLY A 43 5.15 -1.90 14.02
CA GLY A 43 3.96 -1.34 14.64
C GLY A 43 3.93 0.17 14.77
N ASP A 44 5.10 0.80 14.87
CA ASP A 44 5.20 2.25 15.08
C ASP A 44 5.19 3.04 13.77
N HIS A 45 5.34 2.37 12.65
CA HIS A 45 5.39 3.03 11.37
C HIS A 45 4.00 3.15 10.76
N SER A 46 3.79 4.19 9.97
CA SER A 46 2.49 4.41 9.32
C SER A 46 2.68 4.80 7.87
N ILE A 47 1.83 4.23 7.01
CA ILE A 47 1.74 4.63 5.60
C ILE A 47 0.30 5.01 5.27
N LYS A 48 -0.39 5.60 6.22
CA LYS A 48 -1.81 5.94 6.04
C LYS A 48 -1.98 7.12 5.10
N GLN A 49 -3.05 7.07 4.34
CA GLN A 49 -3.53 8.18 3.54
C GLN A 49 -5.05 8.22 3.61
N ASN A 50 -5.62 9.42 3.60
CA ASN A 50 -7.05 9.62 3.85
C ASN A 50 -7.95 8.89 2.87
N ASN A 51 -7.52 8.73 1.62
CA ASN A 51 -8.36 8.16 0.57
C ASN A 51 -8.25 6.65 0.45
N PHE A 52 -7.38 6.03 1.25
CA PHE A 52 -7.10 4.61 1.16
C PHE A 52 -7.21 3.93 2.52
N LYS A 53 -7.67 2.69 2.52
CA LYS A 53 -7.51 1.80 3.65
C LYS A 53 -6.24 0.99 3.47
N CYS A 54 -5.51 0.81 4.57
CA CYS A 54 -4.28 0.03 4.56
C CYS A 54 -4.47 -1.22 5.41
N TYR A 55 -4.27 -2.37 4.78
CA TYR A 55 -4.25 -3.67 5.45
C TYR A 55 -2.83 -4.18 5.36
N ARG A 56 -2.22 -4.48 6.52
CA ARG A 56 -0.81 -4.85 6.51
C ARG A 56 -0.53 -5.98 7.47
N TYR A 57 0.50 -6.75 7.13
CA TYR A 57 1.05 -7.78 7.99
C TYR A 57 2.55 -7.57 8.03
N ASP A 58 3.04 -7.10 9.17
CA ASP A 58 4.44 -6.78 9.35
C ASP A 58 5.21 -8.03 9.78
N ARG A 59 6.49 -8.07 9.39
CA ARG A 59 7.37 -9.12 9.86
C ARG A 59 7.58 -8.98 11.36
N GLN A 60 7.37 -10.06 12.12
CA GLN A 60 7.45 -10.02 13.57
C GLN A 60 8.88 -10.05 14.08
N GLN A 61 9.79 -10.66 13.34
CA GLN A 61 11.17 -10.82 13.72
C GLN A 61 12.08 -10.57 12.54
N GLY A 62 13.28 -10.04 12.82
CA GLY A 62 14.27 -9.78 11.81
C GLY A 62 14.04 -8.45 11.10
N ARG A 63 14.78 -8.26 10.01
CA ARG A 63 14.72 -7.04 9.21
C ARG A 63 13.96 -7.29 7.93
N GLY A 64 13.33 -6.24 7.42
CA GLY A 64 12.63 -6.29 6.15
C GLY A 64 11.38 -7.12 6.21
N GLY A 65 10.94 -7.60 5.06
CA GLY A 65 9.72 -8.36 4.94
C GLY A 65 8.48 -7.52 5.16
N GLY A 66 7.35 -8.19 5.35
CA GLY A 66 6.07 -7.53 5.52
C GLY A 66 5.37 -7.26 4.19
N VAL A 67 4.04 -7.23 4.25
CA VAL A 67 3.19 -6.95 3.09
C VAL A 67 2.13 -5.95 3.48
N ALA A 68 1.62 -5.21 2.50
CA ALA A 68 0.51 -4.32 2.72
C ALA A 68 -0.35 -4.25 1.46
N ILE A 69 -1.64 -3.98 1.68
CA ILE A 69 -2.57 -3.73 0.59
C ILE A 69 -3.22 -2.38 0.87
N LEU A 70 -3.10 -1.47 -0.07
CA LEU A 70 -3.78 -0.19 -0.04
C LEU A 70 -4.99 -0.28 -0.95
N VAL A 71 -6.17 -0.01 -0.41
CA VAL A 71 -7.41 -0.08 -1.18
C VAL A 71 -8.11 1.27 -1.09
N LYS A 72 -8.44 1.84 -2.23
CA LYS A 72 -9.17 3.09 -2.30
C LYS A 72 -10.50 2.96 -1.58
N LYS A 73 -10.82 3.90 -0.70
CA LYS A 73 -12.02 3.80 0.14
C LYS A 73 -13.32 3.77 -0.64
N THR A 74 -13.31 4.27 -1.86
CA THR A 74 -14.51 4.26 -2.71
C THR A 74 -14.82 2.89 -3.29
N ILE A 75 -13.91 1.91 -3.12
CA ILE A 75 -14.11 0.56 -3.62
C ILE A 75 -14.71 -0.30 -2.51
N PRO A 76 -15.94 -0.82 -2.69
CA PRO A 76 -16.52 -1.76 -1.72
C PRO A 76 -15.68 -3.02 -1.64
N HIS A 77 -15.34 -3.43 -0.42
CA HIS A 77 -14.52 -4.63 -0.24
C HIS A 77 -14.62 -5.14 1.19
N HIS A 78 -14.26 -6.40 1.34
CA HIS A 78 -14.11 -7.07 2.62
C HIS A 78 -12.77 -7.79 2.67
N LEU A 79 -12.14 -7.75 3.82
CA LEU A 79 -10.94 -8.56 4.07
C LEU A 79 -11.12 -9.43 5.29
#